data_186e0675e9189a2925fcac34a7e1b94e
#
_entry.id   186e0675e9189a2925fcac34a7e1b94e
#
_cell.length_a   1.000
_cell.length_b   1.000
_cell.length_c   1.000
_cell.angle_alpha   90.00
_cell.angle_beta   90.00
_cell.angle_gamma   90.00
#
_symmetry.space_group_name_H-M   'P 1'
#
loop_
_entity.id
_entity.type
_entity.pdbx_description
1 polymer ?
#
loop_
_entity_poly.entity_id
_entity_poly.type
_entity_poly.pdbx_seq_one_letter_code
_entity_poly.pdbx_strand_id
1 'polypeptide(L)'
;IKKARTLLLDYYKSIKDKELSYKIYSALEENHLMRIETTTKQGIFNAYEVVKPYYDKKVKLRRPKRRSVDFNQGVDARLFTPHMAKQFARIAINPLRIAFDNMAIKDTYVSAIKMCQQEGLRKFSNYILYNFNDEPIDLYRRLKINVELCEELDIDIYSFPMKYHPLFDEHSHDRNYIGKQWNMKYVRSVQAVLNVTKGCIGRGLSFF
;
A
#
# COMPACT_ATOMS: atom_id res chain seq x y z
N ILE A 1 -28.07 -9.69 -12.84
CA ILE A 1 -28.99 -8.71 -13.44
C ILE A 1 -28.75 -7.33 -12.86
N LYS A 2 -29.00 -7.06 -11.55
CA LYS A 2 -28.90 -5.72 -10.91
C LYS A 2 -27.57 -5.00 -11.23
N LYS A 3 -26.42 -5.66 -11.00
CA LYS A 3 -25.10 -5.06 -11.22
C LYS A 3 -24.82 -4.70 -12.69
N ALA A 4 -25.24 -5.57 -13.63
CA ALA A 4 -25.04 -5.29 -15.06
C ALA A 4 -25.90 -4.12 -15.53
N ARG A 5 -27.17 -4.06 -15.10
CA ARG A 5 -28.03 -2.91 -15.35
C ARG A 5 -27.43 -1.60 -14.82
N THR A 6 -26.96 -1.59 -13.58
CA THR A 6 -26.33 -0.41 -12.98
C THR A 6 -25.13 0.06 -13.81
N LEU A 7 -24.27 -0.84 -14.26
CA LEU A 7 -23.12 -0.48 -15.10
C LEU A 7 -23.55 0.18 -16.43
N LEU A 8 -24.60 -0.32 -17.08
CA LEU A 8 -25.12 0.28 -18.32
C LEU A 8 -25.72 1.66 -18.08
N LEU A 9 -26.46 1.84 -16.98
CA LEU A 9 -27.03 3.14 -16.62
C LEU A 9 -25.94 4.16 -16.21
N ASP A 10 -24.92 3.73 -15.47
CA ASP A 10 -23.81 4.60 -15.08
C ASP A 10 -22.98 5.02 -16.31
N TYR A 11 -22.81 4.10 -17.26
CA TYR A 11 -22.20 4.45 -18.55
C TYR A 11 -23.01 5.50 -19.28
N TYR A 12 -24.34 5.29 -19.46
CA TYR A 12 -25.24 6.26 -20.05
C TYR A 12 -25.11 7.65 -19.41
N LYS A 13 -25.18 7.74 -18.09
CA LYS A 13 -25.04 9.00 -17.35
C LYS A 13 -23.69 9.69 -17.55
N SER A 14 -22.65 8.95 -17.92
CA SER A 14 -21.30 9.47 -18.15
C SER A 14 -21.08 10.06 -19.54
N ILE A 15 -22.05 9.92 -20.46
CA ILE A 15 -21.93 10.36 -21.85
C ILE A 15 -22.26 11.85 -21.94
N LYS A 16 -21.35 12.60 -22.56
CA LYS A 16 -21.53 14.05 -22.80
C LYS A 16 -22.05 14.37 -24.20
N ASP A 17 -21.82 13.47 -25.15
CA ASP A 17 -22.29 13.58 -26.51
C ASP A 17 -23.78 13.33 -26.58
N LYS A 18 -24.55 14.28 -27.12
CA LYS A 18 -26.03 14.25 -27.15
C LYS A 18 -26.59 13.17 -28.07
N GLU A 19 -25.98 12.96 -29.22
CA GLU A 19 -26.44 11.98 -30.21
C GLU A 19 -26.22 10.57 -29.70
N LEU A 20 -25.00 10.30 -29.19
CA LEU A 20 -24.67 9.01 -28.55
C LEU A 20 -25.53 8.77 -27.31
N SER A 21 -25.76 9.79 -26.49
CA SER A 21 -26.61 9.68 -25.30
C SER A 21 -28.03 9.27 -25.67
N TYR A 22 -28.61 9.89 -26.70
CA TYR A 22 -29.95 9.55 -27.19
C TYR A 22 -30.02 8.12 -27.70
N LYS A 23 -29.03 7.70 -28.51
CA LYS A 23 -28.97 6.34 -29.05
C LYS A 23 -28.92 5.28 -27.94
N ILE A 24 -28.10 5.51 -26.91
CA ILE A 24 -27.96 4.59 -25.78
C ILE A 24 -29.21 4.62 -24.91
N TYR A 25 -29.81 5.79 -24.68
CA TYR A 25 -31.06 5.91 -23.95
C TYR A 25 -32.18 5.08 -24.63
N SER A 26 -32.37 5.23 -25.94
CA SER A 26 -33.37 4.45 -26.70
C SER A 26 -33.14 2.95 -26.55
N ALA A 27 -31.88 2.49 -26.64
CA ALA A 27 -31.56 1.08 -26.46
C ALA A 27 -31.90 0.57 -25.04
N LEU A 28 -31.68 1.40 -24.00
CA LEU A 28 -31.99 1.03 -22.61
C LEU A 28 -33.52 1.02 -22.39
N GLU A 29 -34.24 1.95 -22.97
CA GLU A 29 -35.70 2.07 -22.85
C GLU A 29 -36.43 0.95 -23.59
N GLU A 30 -36.10 0.70 -24.85
CA GLU A 30 -36.64 -0.40 -25.67
C GLU A 30 -36.45 -1.78 -25.05
N ASN A 31 -35.35 -1.96 -24.32
CA ASN A 31 -35.05 -3.20 -23.61
C ASN A 31 -35.51 -3.20 -22.15
N HIS A 32 -36.35 -2.25 -21.76
CA HIS A 32 -36.96 -2.14 -20.43
C HIS A 32 -35.97 -2.05 -19.25
N LEU A 33 -34.80 -1.44 -19.46
CA LEU A 33 -33.75 -1.35 -18.44
C LEU A 33 -33.91 -0.10 -17.52
N MET A 34 -34.88 0.80 -17.81
CA MET A 34 -35.05 2.00 -16.99
C MET A 34 -35.60 1.68 -15.59
N ARG A 35 -36.38 0.61 -15.43
CA ARG A 35 -36.86 0.12 -14.13
C ARG A 35 -36.33 -1.26 -13.83
N ILE A 36 -36.07 -1.52 -12.55
CA ILE A 36 -35.45 -2.80 -12.13
C ILE A 36 -36.45 -3.96 -12.25
N GLU A 37 -37.72 -3.67 -12.02
CA GLU A 37 -38.81 -4.64 -12.03
C GLU A 37 -39.06 -5.23 -13.43
N THR A 38 -38.79 -4.44 -14.47
CA THR A 38 -38.99 -4.84 -15.87
C THR A 38 -37.73 -5.36 -16.53
N THR A 39 -36.58 -5.31 -15.82
CA THR A 39 -35.27 -5.70 -16.36
C THR A 39 -35.18 -7.20 -16.49
N THR A 40 -34.93 -7.68 -17.71
CA THR A 40 -34.68 -9.08 -18.01
C THR A 40 -33.19 -9.33 -18.36
N LYS A 41 -32.74 -10.59 -18.26
CA LYS A 41 -31.39 -10.97 -18.69
C LYS A 41 -31.21 -10.70 -20.19
N GLN A 42 -32.20 -11.04 -21.00
CA GLN A 42 -32.17 -10.84 -22.45
C GLN A 42 -32.11 -9.35 -22.80
N GLY A 43 -32.89 -8.49 -22.12
CA GLY A 43 -32.86 -7.06 -22.33
C GLY A 43 -31.48 -6.45 -22.04
N ILE A 44 -30.78 -6.95 -21.00
CA ILE A 44 -29.40 -6.53 -20.72
C ILE A 44 -28.46 -6.90 -21.88
N PHE A 45 -28.56 -8.12 -22.43
CA PHE A 45 -27.72 -8.51 -23.55
C PHE A 45 -28.00 -7.70 -24.80
N ASN A 46 -29.27 -7.49 -25.15
CA ASN A 46 -29.66 -6.70 -26.31
C ASN A 46 -29.17 -5.26 -26.21
N ALA A 47 -29.38 -4.61 -25.08
CA ALA A 47 -28.88 -3.24 -24.84
C ALA A 47 -27.34 -3.21 -24.83
N TYR A 48 -26.69 -4.22 -24.29
CA TYR A 48 -25.21 -4.29 -24.27
C TYR A 48 -24.62 -4.38 -25.69
N GLU A 49 -25.21 -5.11 -26.61
CA GLU A 49 -24.74 -5.19 -28.00
C GLU A 49 -24.74 -3.82 -28.69
N VAL A 50 -25.72 -2.97 -28.38
CA VAL A 50 -25.75 -1.58 -28.88
C VAL A 50 -24.70 -0.71 -28.21
N VAL A 51 -24.47 -0.89 -26.90
CA VAL A 51 -23.53 -0.10 -26.09
C VAL A 51 -22.08 -0.51 -26.29
N LYS A 52 -21.84 -1.80 -26.52
CA LYS A 52 -20.52 -2.44 -26.60
C LYS A 52 -19.49 -1.72 -27.48
N PRO A 53 -19.78 -1.28 -28.72
CA PRO A 53 -18.82 -0.60 -29.56
C PRO A 53 -18.26 0.69 -28.96
N TYR A 54 -19.06 1.36 -28.13
CA TYR A 54 -18.73 2.63 -27.48
C TYR A 54 -18.13 2.42 -26.09
N TYR A 55 -18.61 1.39 -25.37
CA TYR A 55 -18.14 1.04 -24.04
C TYR A 55 -16.72 0.47 -24.06
N ASP A 56 -16.44 -0.43 -24.99
CA ASP A 56 -15.11 -1.05 -25.13
C ASP A 56 -14.01 -0.04 -25.49
N LYS A 57 -14.34 1.05 -26.19
CA LYS A 57 -13.42 2.14 -26.46
C LYS A 57 -12.99 2.85 -25.17
N LYS A 58 -13.87 2.95 -24.17
CA LYS A 58 -13.60 3.62 -22.89
C LYS A 58 -12.90 2.70 -21.87
N VAL A 59 -13.22 1.41 -21.92
CA VAL A 59 -12.71 0.40 -20.97
C VAL A 59 -11.32 -0.09 -21.33
N LYS A 60 -10.89 -0.02 -22.58
CA LYS A 60 -9.53 -0.39 -23.03
C LYS A 60 -8.40 0.38 -22.34
N LEU A 61 -8.72 1.44 -21.57
CA LEU A 61 -7.73 2.27 -20.87
C LEU A 61 -7.45 1.87 -19.41
N ARG A 62 -8.19 0.95 -18.82
CA ARG A 62 -7.87 0.44 -17.48
C ARG A 62 -6.97 -0.79 -17.61
N ARG A 63 -5.66 -0.57 -17.58
CA ARG A 63 -4.72 -1.67 -17.35
C ARG A 63 -5.16 -2.41 -16.08
N PRO A 64 -5.30 -3.73 -16.10
CA PRO A 64 -5.62 -4.48 -14.88
C PRO A 64 -4.57 -4.14 -13.82
N LYS A 65 -5.02 -3.80 -12.61
CA LYS A 65 -4.10 -3.58 -11.50
C LYS A 65 -3.31 -4.85 -11.28
N ARG A 66 -1.98 -4.75 -11.37
CA ARG A 66 -1.11 -5.87 -11.01
C ARG A 66 -1.43 -6.26 -9.56
N ARG A 67 -1.73 -7.52 -9.34
CA ARG A 67 -1.85 -8.08 -7.99
C ARG A 67 -0.44 -8.23 -7.44
N SER A 68 -0.24 -7.81 -6.20
CA SER A 68 1.02 -8.00 -5.48
C SER A 68 0.78 -8.81 -4.22
N VAL A 69 1.82 -9.51 -3.79
CA VAL A 69 1.89 -10.19 -2.51
C VAL A 69 2.46 -9.20 -1.49
N ASP A 70 1.86 -9.12 -0.31
CA ASP A 70 2.36 -8.36 0.83
C ASP A 70 2.49 -9.30 2.04
N PHE A 71 3.73 -9.50 2.51
CA PHE A 71 4.00 -10.19 3.76
C PHE A 71 3.87 -9.19 4.91
N ASN A 72 2.65 -8.93 5.33
CA ASN A 72 2.30 -7.84 6.24
C ASN A 72 3.07 -7.85 7.58
N GLN A 73 3.48 -9.01 8.08
CA GLN A 73 4.28 -9.15 9.31
C GLN A 73 5.77 -8.89 9.09
N GLY A 74 6.22 -8.87 7.83
CA GLY A 74 7.62 -8.72 7.49
C GLY A 74 8.43 -10.02 7.59
N VAL A 75 9.66 -9.95 7.09
CA VAL A 75 10.64 -11.04 7.09
C VAL A 75 11.76 -10.69 8.04
N ASP A 76 12.23 -11.66 8.81
CA ASP A 76 13.38 -11.48 9.68
C ASP A 76 14.66 -11.41 8.86
N ALA A 77 15.37 -10.28 8.96
CA ALA A 77 16.64 -10.08 8.24
C ALA A 77 17.72 -11.12 8.56
N ARG A 78 17.70 -11.70 9.78
CA ARG A 78 18.68 -12.70 10.22
C ARG A 78 18.55 -14.02 9.48
N LEU A 79 17.38 -14.32 8.95
CA LEU A 79 17.10 -15.55 8.20
C LEU A 79 17.30 -15.35 6.69
N PHE A 80 17.64 -14.14 6.25
CA PHE A 80 17.72 -13.81 4.84
C PHE A 80 18.95 -14.43 4.19
N THR A 81 18.75 -15.09 3.06
CA THR A 81 19.81 -15.72 2.25
C THR A 81 19.75 -15.23 0.80
N PRO A 82 20.85 -15.31 0.02
CA PRO A 82 20.82 -15.00 -1.41
C PRO A 82 19.77 -15.81 -2.19
N HIS A 83 19.55 -17.07 -1.77
CA HIS A 83 18.52 -17.91 -2.37
C HIS A 83 17.11 -17.33 -2.14
N MET A 84 16.83 -16.86 -0.92
CA MET A 84 15.53 -16.22 -0.61
C MET A 84 15.33 -14.93 -1.40
N ALA A 85 16.35 -14.07 -1.50
CA ALA A 85 16.31 -12.85 -2.31
C ALA A 85 15.89 -13.16 -3.76
N LYS A 86 16.53 -14.18 -4.37
CA LYS A 86 16.20 -14.67 -5.70
C LYS A 86 14.77 -15.19 -5.84
N GLN A 87 14.25 -15.90 -4.82
CA GLN A 87 12.86 -16.36 -4.83
C GLN A 87 11.86 -15.19 -4.67
N PHE A 88 12.13 -14.23 -3.81
CA PHE A 88 11.30 -13.04 -3.68
C PHE A 88 11.24 -12.20 -4.96
N ALA A 89 12.34 -12.13 -5.72
CA ALA A 89 12.37 -11.42 -7.01
C ALA A 89 11.48 -12.09 -8.09
N ARG A 90 11.15 -13.39 -7.94
CA ARG A 90 10.29 -14.13 -8.88
C ARG A 90 8.80 -13.91 -8.63
N ILE A 91 8.42 -13.41 -7.48
CA ILE A 91 7.02 -13.17 -7.12
C ILE A 91 6.71 -11.67 -7.18
N ALA A 92 5.47 -11.32 -7.43
CA ALA A 92 5.02 -9.93 -7.49
C ALA A 92 4.88 -9.35 -6.07
N ILE A 93 5.98 -9.29 -5.31
CA ILE A 93 6.00 -8.70 -3.98
C ILE A 93 6.13 -7.18 -4.07
N ASN A 94 5.30 -6.44 -3.32
CA ASN A 94 5.35 -4.98 -3.33
C ASN A 94 4.51 -4.39 -2.17
N PRO A 95 5.15 -3.83 -1.14
CA PRO A 95 6.60 -3.82 -0.87
C PRO A 95 7.09 -5.13 -0.25
N LEU A 96 8.40 -5.41 -0.30
CA LEU A 96 9.02 -6.41 0.55
C LEU A 96 9.26 -5.79 1.93
N ARG A 97 8.67 -6.40 2.97
CA ARG A 97 8.85 -5.94 4.35
C ARG A 97 9.98 -6.72 5.03
N ILE A 98 10.96 -6.00 5.57
CA ILE A 98 12.07 -6.58 6.33
C ILE A 98 12.14 -5.87 7.67
N ALA A 99 12.09 -6.61 8.78
CA ALA A 99 12.10 -6.03 10.12
C ALA A 99 13.45 -5.37 10.46
N PHE A 100 13.40 -4.20 11.11
CA PHE A 100 14.56 -3.46 11.62
C PHE A 100 14.26 -2.88 13.01
N ASP A 101 14.04 -3.75 13.98
CA ASP A 101 13.57 -3.36 15.31
C ASP A 101 14.71 -2.95 16.27
N ASN A 102 15.97 -3.34 15.99
CA ASN A 102 17.10 -3.11 16.87
C ASN A 102 18.36 -2.79 16.08
N MET A 103 19.21 -1.89 16.61
CA MET A 103 20.52 -1.54 16.04
C MET A 103 21.49 -2.73 15.99
N ALA A 104 21.34 -3.71 16.85
CA ALA A 104 22.19 -4.92 16.85
C ALA A 104 22.08 -5.74 15.55
N ILE A 105 20.97 -5.63 14.82
CA ILE A 105 20.78 -6.33 13.53
C ILE A 105 21.10 -5.46 12.32
N LYS A 106 21.72 -4.28 12.51
CA LYS A 106 22.01 -3.32 11.44
C LYS A 106 22.69 -3.96 10.24
N ASP A 107 23.82 -4.64 10.46
CA ASP A 107 24.62 -5.17 9.35
C ASP A 107 23.89 -6.28 8.59
N THR A 108 23.16 -7.11 9.32
CA THR A 108 22.31 -8.16 8.74
C THR A 108 21.17 -7.57 7.92
N TYR A 109 20.53 -6.50 8.44
CA TYR A 109 19.46 -5.79 7.73
C TYR A 109 19.98 -5.14 6.44
N VAL A 110 21.08 -4.40 6.51
CA VAL A 110 21.70 -3.76 5.34
C VAL A 110 22.08 -4.80 4.29
N SER A 111 22.67 -5.93 4.72
CA SER A 111 23.02 -7.05 3.84
C SER A 111 21.79 -7.63 3.15
N ALA A 112 20.69 -7.85 3.87
CA ALA A 112 19.45 -8.36 3.30
C ALA A 112 18.87 -7.40 2.23
N ILE A 113 18.85 -6.09 2.49
CA ILE A 113 18.42 -5.08 1.52
C ILE A 113 19.30 -5.11 0.26
N LYS A 114 20.64 -5.15 0.42
CA LYS A 114 21.58 -5.20 -0.70
C LYS A 114 21.42 -6.47 -1.55
N MET A 115 21.25 -7.63 -0.93
CA MET A 115 20.96 -8.90 -1.64
C MET A 115 19.66 -8.78 -2.48
N CYS A 116 18.62 -8.23 -1.89
CA CYS A 116 17.34 -8.05 -2.60
C CYS A 116 17.45 -7.06 -3.76
N GLN A 117 18.18 -5.96 -3.56
CA GLN A 117 18.41 -4.96 -4.58
C GLN A 117 19.18 -5.53 -5.78
N GLN A 118 20.18 -6.38 -5.54
CA GLN A 118 20.94 -7.09 -6.58
C GLN A 118 20.05 -7.98 -7.44
N GLU A 119 19.01 -8.59 -6.86
CA GLU A 119 18.01 -9.39 -7.57
C GLU A 119 16.89 -8.54 -8.22
N GLY A 120 17.01 -7.21 -8.20
CA GLY A 120 16.10 -6.28 -8.89
C GLY A 120 14.92 -5.78 -8.06
N LEU A 121 14.81 -6.13 -6.79
CA LEU A 121 13.81 -5.56 -5.89
C LEU A 121 14.14 -4.09 -5.60
N ARG A 122 13.13 -3.21 -5.63
CA ARG A 122 13.31 -1.77 -5.48
C ARG A 122 12.41 -1.14 -4.43
N LYS A 123 11.38 -1.86 -3.95
CA LYS A 123 10.39 -1.33 -3.01
C LYS A 123 10.35 -2.14 -1.75
N PHE A 124 10.73 -1.49 -0.66
CA PHE A 124 10.82 -2.07 0.66
C PHE A 124 9.98 -1.30 1.66
N SER A 125 9.66 -1.94 2.78
CA SER A 125 9.11 -1.25 3.93
C SER A 125 9.51 -1.97 5.22
N ASN A 126 9.38 -1.26 6.35
CA ASN A 126 9.55 -1.85 7.67
C ASN A 126 8.68 -1.15 8.71
N TYR A 127 8.36 -1.87 9.76
CA TYR A 127 7.95 -1.28 11.02
C TYR A 127 9.19 -1.07 11.88
N ILE A 128 9.31 0.10 12.49
CA ILE A 128 10.42 0.44 13.38
C ILE A 128 9.85 0.70 14.78
N LEU A 129 10.08 -0.22 15.69
CA LEU A 129 9.62 -0.09 17.06
C LEU A 129 10.40 1.00 17.78
N TYR A 130 9.72 1.87 18.55
CA TYR A 130 10.33 2.86 19.40
C TYR A 130 9.64 2.89 20.77
N ASN A 131 10.24 3.59 21.75
CA ASN A 131 9.71 3.64 23.12
C ASN A 131 9.78 2.30 23.85
N PHE A 132 10.77 1.47 23.53
CA PHE A 132 11.03 0.17 24.17
C PHE A 132 12.33 0.25 25.02
N ASN A 133 13.27 -0.68 24.83
CA ASN A 133 14.56 -0.70 25.51
C ASN A 133 15.66 0.07 24.75
N ASP A 134 15.29 0.63 23.61
CA ASP A 134 16.14 1.48 22.76
C ASP A 134 16.22 2.91 23.29
N GLU A 135 17.28 3.61 22.91
CA GLU A 135 17.38 5.06 23.12
C GLU A 135 16.71 5.83 21.98
N PRO A 136 16.21 7.06 22.22
CA PRO A 136 15.64 7.89 21.15
C PRO A 136 16.58 8.08 19.95
N ILE A 137 17.88 8.15 20.17
CA ILE A 137 18.89 8.28 19.12
C ILE A 137 18.94 7.02 18.21
N ASP A 138 18.57 5.85 18.71
CA ASP A 138 18.61 4.62 17.92
C ASP A 138 17.45 4.58 16.91
N LEU A 139 16.29 5.17 17.24
CA LEU A 139 15.23 5.39 16.27
C LEU A 139 15.73 6.28 15.12
N TYR A 140 16.35 7.42 15.45
CA TYR A 140 16.92 8.32 14.46
C TYR A 140 17.95 7.62 13.57
N ARG A 141 18.88 6.87 14.16
CA ARG A 141 19.92 6.13 13.42
C ARG A 141 19.32 5.11 12.46
N ARG A 142 18.31 4.34 12.89
CA ARG A 142 17.62 3.35 12.04
C ARG A 142 16.92 4.02 10.86
N LEU A 143 16.24 5.14 11.09
CA LEU A 143 15.60 5.92 10.02
C LEU A 143 16.63 6.50 9.07
N LYS A 144 17.72 7.07 9.58
CA LYS A 144 18.82 7.61 8.78
C LYS A 144 19.44 6.54 7.87
N ILE A 145 19.71 5.34 8.40
CA ILE A 145 20.22 4.21 7.60
C ILE A 145 19.28 3.89 6.44
N ASN A 146 17.96 3.90 6.66
CA ASN A 146 17.00 3.63 5.58
C ASN A 146 17.04 4.71 4.49
N VAL A 147 17.17 5.98 4.87
CA VAL A 147 17.30 7.09 3.92
C VAL A 147 18.60 6.99 3.13
N GLU A 148 19.72 6.73 3.81
CA GLU A 148 21.02 6.52 3.18
C GLU A 148 21.01 5.35 2.18
N LEU A 149 20.38 4.23 2.53
CA LEU A 149 20.19 3.10 1.62
C LEU A 149 19.31 3.44 0.41
N CYS A 150 18.27 4.27 0.59
CA CYS A 150 17.46 4.75 -0.54
C CYS A 150 18.29 5.51 -1.56
N GLU A 151 19.21 6.34 -1.08
CA GLU A 151 20.06 7.17 -1.94
C GLU A 151 21.21 6.35 -2.56
N GLU A 152 21.91 5.53 -1.74
CA GLU A 152 23.02 4.71 -2.19
C GLU A 152 22.60 3.69 -3.26
N LEU A 153 21.43 3.06 -3.11
CA LEU A 153 21.01 1.91 -3.91
C LEU A 153 19.92 2.24 -4.95
N ASP A 154 19.46 3.48 -5.00
CA ASP A 154 18.31 3.93 -5.81
C ASP A 154 17.05 3.04 -5.61
N ILE A 155 16.64 2.90 -4.32
CA ILE A 155 15.49 2.12 -3.89
C ILE A 155 14.55 2.97 -3.05
N ASP A 156 13.34 2.48 -2.83
CA ASP A 156 12.37 3.06 -1.90
C ASP A 156 12.26 2.18 -0.64
N ILE A 157 12.53 2.75 0.54
CA ILE A 157 12.24 2.12 1.82
C ILE A 157 11.24 3.00 2.56
N TYR A 158 10.06 2.46 2.84
CA TYR A 158 9.03 3.14 3.62
C TYR A 158 9.05 2.64 5.06
N SER A 159 9.44 3.50 6.00
CA SER A 159 9.54 3.20 7.42
C SER A 159 8.29 3.68 8.16
N PHE A 160 7.73 2.80 8.98
CA PHE A 160 6.56 3.06 9.80
C PHE A 160 6.95 2.96 11.28
N PRO A 161 7.34 4.08 11.95
CA PRO A 161 7.62 4.06 13.38
C PRO A 161 6.38 3.70 14.18
N MET A 162 6.50 2.68 15.04
CA MET A 162 5.42 2.21 15.90
C MET A 162 5.81 2.34 17.37
N LYS A 163 4.96 3.02 18.14
CA LYS A 163 5.17 3.13 19.58
C LYS A 163 4.94 1.79 20.26
N TYR A 164 5.95 1.31 21.00
CA TYR A 164 5.81 0.13 21.84
C TYR A 164 4.86 0.38 23.01
N HIS A 165 4.05 -0.62 23.28
CA HIS A 165 3.26 -0.77 24.49
C HIS A 165 3.45 -2.17 25.03
N PRO A 166 3.64 -2.34 26.36
CA PRO A 166 3.67 -3.66 26.97
C PRO A 166 2.40 -4.44 26.70
N LEU A 167 2.52 -5.74 26.47
CA LEU A 167 1.38 -6.60 26.12
C LEU A 167 0.87 -7.43 27.32
N PHE A 168 1.72 -7.74 28.29
CA PHE A 168 1.45 -8.75 29.31
C PHE A 168 1.78 -8.34 30.75
N ASP A 169 2.14 -7.09 31.00
CA ASP A 169 2.45 -6.59 32.33
C ASP A 169 1.40 -5.60 32.85
N GLU A 170 1.63 -5.02 34.02
CA GLU A 170 0.75 -4.03 34.66
C GLU A 170 0.49 -2.79 33.79
N HIS A 171 1.35 -2.54 32.78
CA HIS A 171 1.24 -1.44 31.82
C HIS A 171 0.57 -1.84 30.49
N SER A 172 0.04 -3.07 30.38
CA SER A 172 -0.48 -3.64 29.11
C SER A 172 -1.57 -2.81 28.43
N HIS A 173 -2.29 -1.98 29.17
CA HIS A 173 -3.34 -1.10 28.64
C HIS A 173 -3.02 0.39 28.80
N ASP A 174 -1.82 0.74 29.30
CA ASP A 174 -1.44 2.12 29.52
C ASP A 174 -0.98 2.78 28.21
N ARG A 175 -1.85 3.58 27.62
CA ARG A 175 -1.54 4.38 26.42
C ARG A 175 -0.48 5.44 26.67
N ASN A 176 -0.26 5.81 27.93
CA ASN A 176 0.75 6.81 28.31
C ASN A 176 2.08 6.16 28.68
N TYR A 177 2.21 4.84 28.55
CA TYR A 177 3.46 4.14 28.82
C TYR A 177 4.63 4.81 28.10
N ILE A 178 5.71 5.02 28.84
CA ILE A 178 6.98 5.58 28.37
C ILE A 178 8.07 4.61 28.76
N GLY A 179 8.84 4.16 27.78
CA GLY A 179 9.97 3.27 27.96
C GLY A 179 11.07 3.88 28.82
N LYS A 180 11.86 3.05 29.46
CA LYS A 180 12.86 3.45 30.47
C LYS A 180 13.85 4.53 29.98
N GLN A 181 14.25 4.50 28.71
CA GLN A 181 15.18 5.44 28.09
C GLN A 181 14.48 6.61 27.40
N TRP A 182 13.14 6.64 27.44
CA TRP A 182 12.32 7.62 26.76
C TRP A 182 11.72 8.63 27.73
N ASN A 183 11.25 9.75 27.20
CA ASN A 183 10.44 10.72 27.93
C ASN A 183 9.34 11.27 27.04
N MET A 184 8.37 11.92 27.65
CA MET A 184 7.21 12.48 26.95
C MET A 184 7.59 13.48 25.85
N LYS A 185 8.68 14.23 26.01
CA LYS A 185 9.16 15.20 25.01
C LYS A 185 9.58 14.48 23.73
N TYR A 186 10.38 13.43 23.84
CA TYR A 186 10.80 12.64 22.67
C TYR A 186 9.61 11.93 22.00
N VAL A 187 8.71 11.31 22.78
CA VAL A 187 7.52 10.66 22.24
C VAL A 187 6.65 11.65 21.45
N ARG A 188 6.43 12.84 21.99
CA ARG A 188 5.66 13.89 21.31
C ARG A 188 6.37 14.41 20.06
N SER A 189 7.69 14.54 20.08
CA SER A 189 8.47 14.95 18.91
C SER A 189 8.34 13.94 17.77
N VAL A 190 8.47 12.64 18.07
CA VAL A 190 8.24 11.58 17.07
C VAL A 190 6.81 11.65 16.55
N GLN A 191 5.80 11.82 17.43
CA GLN A 191 4.41 11.94 17.01
C GLN A 191 4.16 13.15 16.11
N ALA A 192 4.81 14.27 16.36
CA ALA A 192 4.72 15.47 15.52
C ALA A 192 5.26 15.19 14.11
N VAL A 193 6.41 14.52 14.00
CA VAL A 193 6.96 14.09 12.70
C VAL A 193 6.00 13.15 12.00
N LEU A 194 5.47 12.14 12.69
CA LEU A 194 4.52 11.18 12.11
C LEU A 194 3.22 11.83 11.63
N ASN A 195 2.73 12.86 12.32
CA ASN A 195 1.56 13.60 11.87
C ASN A 195 1.81 14.34 10.55
N VAL A 196 2.98 14.97 10.39
CA VAL A 196 3.36 15.65 9.14
C VAL A 196 3.58 14.66 8.00
N THR A 197 4.23 13.53 8.28
CA THR A 197 4.56 12.50 7.29
C THR A 197 3.44 11.49 7.05
N LYS A 198 2.27 11.67 7.67
CA LYS A 198 1.14 10.72 7.61
C LYS A 198 1.51 9.30 8.07
N GLY A 199 2.37 9.23 9.09
CA GLY A 199 2.78 7.96 9.71
C GLY A 199 3.87 7.19 8.97
N CYS A 200 4.44 7.74 7.89
CA CYS A 200 5.42 7.05 7.06
C CYS A 200 6.61 7.96 6.77
N ILE A 201 7.83 7.43 6.92
CA ILE A 201 9.08 8.11 6.57
C ILE A 201 9.68 7.36 5.38
N GLY A 202 9.85 8.06 4.28
CA GLY A 202 10.38 7.53 3.03
C GLY A 202 11.68 8.21 2.60
N ARG A 203 11.95 8.16 1.31
CA ARG A 203 13.10 8.78 0.66
C ARG A 203 13.08 10.31 0.85
N GLY A 204 14.21 10.87 1.21
CA GLY A 204 14.44 12.32 1.29
C GLY A 204 15.09 12.76 2.59
N LEU A 205 16.28 13.36 2.49
CA LEU A 205 17.02 13.91 3.63
C LEU A 205 16.41 15.20 4.21
N SER A 206 15.42 15.79 3.56
CA SER A 206 14.81 17.05 3.98
C SER A 206 14.07 16.99 5.33
N PHE A 207 13.93 15.81 5.91
CA PHE A 207 13.34 15.58 7.24
C PHE A 207 14.38 15.31 8.34
N PHE A 208 15.66 15.29 8.00
CA PHE A 208 16.79 15.08 8.92
C PHE A 208 17.75 16.29 8.86
#